data_0d50af0555fe52c54df4d6507de1aec7
#
_entry.id   0d50af0555fe52c54df4d6507de1aec7
#
_cell.length_a   1.000
_cell.length_b   1.000
_cell.length_c   1.000
_cell.angle_alpha   90.00
_cell.angle_beta   90.00
_cell.angle_gamma   90.00
#
_symmetry.space_group_name_H-M   'P 1'
#
loop_
_entity.id
_entity.type
_entity.pdbx_description
1 polymer ?
#
loop_
_entity_poly.entity_id
_entity_poly.type
_entity_poly.pdbx_seq_one_letter_code
_entity_poly.pdbx_strand_id
1 'polypeptide(L)'
;MSEILDLLRPGDVLTHCYSGFPNIAGDFTNIVQDGRLLPAALAAKQRGVVFDIGHGGGSFDYTVAEAAIQQGCLPDTISSDIHVFSGNTPGMPYLTWVMSKFMGLGFSLEQVVAMATTKPAAVINRTPKLGSLQVGAPGDVAIMEVVEGPVSFVDTRNNKREGKVHLKPVQTVAAGVPFGRPYNAPFAVR
;
A
#
# COMPACT_ATOMS: atom_id res chain seq x y z
N MET A 1 -0.08 0.54 21.16
CA MET A 1 0.73 0.23 19.97
C MET A 1 2.17 -0.13 20.30
N SER A 2 2.88 0.63 21.15
CA SER A 2 4.28 0.31 21.49
C SER A 2 4.47 -1.12 22.02
N GLU A 3 3.63 -1.57 22.94
CA GLU A 3 3.71 -2.94 23.48
C GLU A 3 3.56 -4.02 22.38
N ILE A 4 2.69 -3.79 21.39
CA ILE A 4 2.54 -4.71 20.25
C ILE A 4 3.82 -4.72 19.42
N LEU A 5 4.35 -3.53 19.11
CA LEU A 5 5.58 -3.41 18.32
C LEU A 5 6.78 -4.08 19.00
N ASP A 6 6.86 -4.00 20.33
CA ASP A 6 7.94 -4.62 21.10
C ASP A 6 7.90 -6.15 21.09
N LEU A 7 6.73 -6.75 20.88
CA LEU A 7 6.54 -8.21 20.77
C LEU A 7 6.87 -8.74 19.37
N LEU A 8 6.85 -7.89 18.33
CA LEU A 8 7.10 -8.32 16.96
C LEU A 8 8.58 -8.65 16.72
N ARG A 9 8.82 -9.75 16.00
CA ARG A 9 10.15 -10.27 15.67
C ARG A 9 10.58 -9.85 14.27
N PRO A 10 11.85 -9.97 13.91
CA PRO A 10 12.30 -9.83 12.52
C PRO A 10 11.49 -10.73 11.58
N GLY A 11 10.94 -10.14 10.52
CA GLY A 11 10.09 -10.83 9.54
C GLY A 11 8.60 -10.90 9.87
N ASP A 12 8.19 -10.58 11.10
CA ASP A 12 6.77 -10.40 11.41
C ASP A 12 6.23 -9.17 10.66
N VAL A 13 4.94 -9.16 10.34
CA VAL A 13 4.30 -8.10 9.53
C VAL A 13 3.33 -7.29 10.38
N LEU A 14 3.51 -5.99 10.43
CA LEU A 14 2.52 -5.03 10.91
C LEU A 14 1.76 -4.48 9.70
N THR A 15 0.56 -4.98 9.43
CA THR A 15 -0.33 -4.39 8.44
C THR A 15 -1.12 -3.21 9.01
N HIS A 16 -1.73 -2.40 8.15
CA HIS A 16 -2.44 -1.17 8.50
C HIS A 16 -1.53 -0.15 9.21
N CYS A 17 -0.25 -0.13 8.86
CA CYS A 17 0.74 0.67 9.60
C CYS A 17 0.46 2.18 9.57
N TYR A 18 -0.30 2.67 8.58
CA TYR A 18 -0.69 4.08 8.47
C TYR A 18 -2.18 4.32 8.75
N SER A 19 -2.78 3.47 9.57
CA SER A 19 -4.17 3.66 9.99
C SER A 19 -4.33 4.91 10.85
N GLY A 20 -5.32 5.73 10.53
CA GLY A 20 -5.82 6.82 11.38
C GLY A 20 -7.09 6.46 12.11
N PHE A 21 -7.50 5.18 12.10
CA PHE A 21 -8.74 4.73 12.72
C PHE A 21 -8.55 4.51 14.23
N PRO A 22 -9.43 5.05 15.10
CA PRO A 22 -9.38 4.78 16.52
C PRO A 22 -9.76 3.32 16.80
N ASN A 23 -9.29 2.77 17.93
CA ASN A 23 -9.75 1.49 18.43
C ASN A 23 -11.21 1.57 18.96
N ILE A 24 -11.74 0.44 19.42
CA ILE A 24 -13.12 0.39 19.98
C ILE A 24 -13.30 1.32 21.18
N ALA A 25 -12.24 1.59 21.95
CA ALA A 25 -12.26 2.51 23.08
C ALA A 25 -12.14 3.99 22.67
N GLY A 26 -11.93 4.26 21.38
CA GLY A 26 -11.76 5.60 20.84
C GLY A 26 -10.31 6.10 20.82
N ASP A 27 -9.36 5.28 21.29
CA ASP A 27 -7.95 5.66 21.30
C ASP A 27 -7.31 5.43 19.92
N PHE A 28 -6.45 6.35 19.50
CA PHE A 28 -5.63 6.18 18.31
C PHE A 28 -4.47 5.22 18.58
N THR A 29 -4.51 4.05 17.95
CA THR A 29 -3.52 2.98 18.14
C THR A 29 -2.65 2.78 16.89
N ASN A 30 -2.23 3.86 16.27
CA ASN A 30 -1.31 3.82 15.14
C ASN A 30 0.14 4.09 15.56
N ILE A 31 1.04 4.11 14.60
CA ILE A 31 2.48 4.35 14.83
C ILE A 31 2.84 5.83 15.01
N VAL A 32 1.89 6.75 14.82
CA VAL A 32 2.07 8.20 14.96
C VAL A 32 1.10 8.73 16.01
N GLN A 33 1.59 9.44 16.98
CA GLN A 33 0.79 10.14 18.00
C GLN A 33 1.18 11.62 18.02
N ASP A 34 0.22 12.51 17.97
CA ASP A 34 0.42 13.97 17.96
C ASP A 34 1.45 14.41 16.89
N GLY A 35 1.38 13.81 15.70
CA GLY A 35 2.29 14.08 14.60
C GLY A 35 3.71 13.52 14.78
N ARG A 36 3.98 12.75 15.83
CA ARG A 36 5.29 12.17 16.13
C ARG A 36 5.26 10.66 15.98
N LEU A 37 6.27 10.14 15.26
CA LEU A 37 6.48 8.71 15.16
C LEU A 37 6.82 8.11 16.52
N LEU A 38 6.18 7.00 16.88
CA LEU A 38 6.52 6.28 18.11
C LEU A 38 7.96 5.72 18.02
N PRO A 39 8.80 5.93 19.05
CA PRO A 39 10.13 5.33 19.06
C PRO A 39 10.12 3.81 18.85
N ALA A 40 9.10 3.12 19.39
CA ALA A 40 8.90 1.69 19.21
C ALA A 40 8.69 1.31 17.72
N ALA A 41 8.07 2.17 16.91
CA ALA A 41 7.91 1.91 15.47
C ALA A 41 9.25 1.93 14.73
N LEU A 42 10.09 2.92 15.03
CA LEU A 42 11.43 2.99 14.46
C LEU A 42 12.30 1.82 14.92
N ALA A 43 12.25 1.46 16.21
CA ALA A 43 12.96 0.31 16.75
C ALA A 43 12.49 -1.02 16.12
N ALA A 44 11.18 -1.21 15.93
CA ALA A 44 10.63 -2.38 15.24
C ALA A 44 11.10 -2.44 13.78
N LYS A 45 11.11 -1.31 13.08
CA LYS A 45 11.63 -1.21 11.71
C LYS A 45 13.10 -1.61 11.62
N GLN A 46 13.93 -1.08 12.52
CA GLN A 46 15.37 -1.39 12.61
C GLN A 46 15.60 -2.87 12.95
N ARG A 47 14.73 -3.47 13.73
CA ARG A 47 14.76 -4.90 14.09
C ARG A 47 14.36 -5.82 12.94
N GLY A 48 13.78 -5.30 11.86
CA GLY A 48 13.37 -6.05 10.68
C GLY A 48 11.90 -6.48 10.69
N VAL A 49 11.04 -5.81 11.44
CA VAL A 49 9.59 -5.94 11.30
C VAL A 49 9.17 -5.30 9.98
N VAL A 50 8.34 -5.99 9.21
CA VAL A 50 7.80 -5.54 7.93
C VAL A 50 6.58 -4.66 8.16
N PHE A 51 6.58 -3.47 7.56
CA PHE A 51 5.45 -2.54 7.64
C PHE A 51 4.66 -2.59 6.34
N ASP A 52 3.41 -3.03 6.42
CA ASP A 52 2.50 -3.17 5.29
C ASP A 52 1.36 -2.16 5.36
N ILE A 53 0.93 -1.66 4.21
CA ILE A 53 -0.08 -0.61 4.13
C ILE A 53 -1.47 -1.11 4.50
N GLY A 54 -1.95 -2.23 3.91
CA GLY A 54 -3.27 -2.73 4.19
C GLY A 54 -4.35 -1.65 4.09
N HIS A 55 -4.44 -0.96 2.93
CA HIS A 55 -5.22 0.27 2.79
C HIS A 55 -6.67 0.16 3.27
N GLY A 56 -7.39 -0.89 2.85
CA GLY A 56 -8.78 -1.15 3.21
C GLY A 56 -9.72 0.03 3.01
N GLY A 57 -10.87 -0.04 3.68
CA GLY A 57 -11.85 1.05 3.71
C GLY A 57 -11.68 2.00 4.89
N GLY A 58 -10.81 1.67 5.86
CA GLY A 58 -10.62 2.43 7.11
C GLY A 58 -9.17 2.63 7.54
N SER A 59 -8.20 2.00 6.90
CA SER A 59 -6.86 1.78 7.47
C SER A 59 -5.74 2.60 6.81
N PHE A 60 -6.08 3.67 6.09
CA PHE A 60 -5.08 4.56 5.51
C PHE A 60 -5.45 6.03 5.75
N ASP A 61 -4.53 6.77 6.37
CA ASP A 61 -4.66 8.20 6.66
C ASP A 61 -3.41 8.93 6.18
N TYR A 62 -3.60 9.94 5.32
CA TYR A 62 -2.50 10.76 4.80
C TYR A 62 -1.73 11.48 5.91
N THR A 63 -2.39 11.92 6.97
CA THR A 63 -1.71 12.64 8.06
C THR A 63 -0.75 11.72 8.81
N VAL A 64 -1.12 10.46 8.99
CA VAL A 64 -0.25 9.42 9.58
C VAL A 64 0.86 9.03 8.62
N ALA A 65 0.52 8.80 7.35
CA ALA A 65 1.50 8.41 6.32
C ALA A 65 2.58 9.47 6.14
N GLU A 66 2.21 10.72 5.95
CA GLU A 66 3.14 11.84 5.75
C GLU A 66 4.06 12.02 6.96
N ALA A 67 3.48 11.99 8.17
CA ALA A 67 4.26 12.13 9.40
C ALA A 67 5.25 10.95 9.59
N ALA A 68 4.84 9.72 9.30
CA ALA A 68 5.70 8.55 9.40
C ALA A 68 6.83 8.58 8.35
N ILE A 69 6.50 8.90 7.09
CA ILE A 69 7.46 8.99 5.98
C ILE A 69 8.51 10.08 6.25
N GLN A 70 8.08 11.26 6.68
CA GLN A 70 8.99 12.38 7.00
C GLN A 70 9.96 12.03 8.15
N GLN A 71 9.56 11.15 9.06
CA GLN A 71 10.38 10.70 10.18
C GLN A 71 11.10 9.36 9.89
N GLY A 72 11.15 8.92 8.64
CA GLY A 72 11.96 7.80 8.18
C GLY A 72 11.31 6.41 8.34
N CYS A 73 10.04 6.33 8.74
CA CYS A 73 9.32 5.06 8.81
C CYS A 73 8.57 4.80 7.50
N LEU A 74 9.31 4.38 6.47
CA LEU A 74 8.76 4.03 5.17
C LEU A 74 8.09 2.64 5.20
N PRO A 75 7.00 2.41 4.45
CA PRO A 75 6.40 1.08 4.34
C PRO A 75 7.29 0.16 3.50
N ASP A 76 7.21 -1.14 3.76
CA ASP A 76 7.94 -2.17 3.00
C ASP A 76 7.09 -2.71 1.86
N THR A 77 5.80 -2.91 2.10
CA THR A 77 4.86 -3.47 1.14
C THR A 77 3.61 -2.61 1.01
N ILE A 78 3.01 -2.67 -0.17
CA ILE A 78 1.72 -2.06 -0.47
C ILE A 78 0.71 -3.18 -0.71
N SER A 79 -0.35 -3.21 0.10
CA SER A 79 -1.48 -4.10 -0.08
C SER A 79 -2.81 -3.34 -0.09
N SER A 80 -3.82 -3.92 -0.72
CA SER A 80 -5.11 -3.25 -0.96
C SER A 80 -6.10 -3.45 0.17
N ASP A 81 -6.08 -4.60 0.83
CA ASP A 81 -7.14 -5.03 1.76
C ASP A 81 -8.55 -4.81 1.19
N ILE A 82 -8.70 -5.12 -0.11
CA ILE A 82 -9.97 -4.92 -0.80
C ILE A 82 -10.95 -6.05 -0.47
N HIS A 83 -12.14 -5.66 -0.07
CA HIS A 83 -13.25 -6.57 0.17
C HIS A 83 -14.57 -5.88 -0.26
N VAL A 84 -15.70 -6.58 -0.13
CA VAL A 84 -17.00 -6.12 -0.64
C VAL A 84 -17.41 -4.73 -0.15
N PHE A 85 -17.05 -4.36 1.08
CA PHE A 85 -17.34 -3.02 1.59
C PHE A 85 -16.27 -2.00 1.18
N SER A 86 -14.98 -2.33 1.37
CA SER A 86 -13.89 -1.38 1.11
C SER A 86 -13.77 -1.00 -0.36
N GLY A 87 -14.12 -1.90 -1.28
CA GLY A 87 -14.10 -1.64 -2.72
C GLY A 87 -15.06 -0.53 -3.18
N ASN A 88 -16.05 -0.19 -2.36
CA ASN A 88 -17.02 0.86 -2.66
C ASN A 88 -16.83 2.12 -1.80
N THR A 89 -15.71 2.25 -1.11
CA THR A 89 -15.41 3.44 -0.30
C THR A 89 -14.73 4.54 -1.14
N PRO A 90 -14.86 5.82 -0.75
CA PRO A 90 -14.17 6.91 -1.44
C PRO A 90 -12.65 6.76 -1.52
N GLY A 91 -12.05 6.05 -0.56
CA GLY A 91 -10.62 5.76 -0.55
C GLY A 91 -10.15 4.85 -1.68
N MET A 92 -11.07 4.09 -2.30
CA MET A 92 -10.80 3.23 -3.46
C MET A 92 -9.53 2.38 -3.29
N PRO A 93 -9.55 1.31 -2.47
CA PRO A 93 -8.35 0.53 -2.16
C PRO A 93 -7.96 -0.46 -3.28
N TYR A 94 -8.14 -0.11 -4.54
CA TYR A 94 -7.60 -0.89 -5.66
C TYR A 94 -6.09 -0.78 -5.68
N LEU A 95 -5.37 -1.89 -5.87
CA LEU A 95 -3.93 -1.93 -5.71
C LEU A 95 -3.20 -0.87 -6.54
N THR A 96 -3.56 -0.71 -7.82
CA THR A 96 -2.97 0.32 -8.69
C THR A 96 -3.26 1.75 -8.21
N TRP A 97 -4.44 1.95 -7.59
CA TRP A 97 -4.81 3.24 -7.01
C TRP A 97 -4.05 3.53 -5.72
N VAL A 98 -3.84 2.51 -4.87
CA VAL A 98 -3.00 2.64 -3.67
C VAL A 98 -1.55 2.93 -4.07
N MET A 99 -1.00 2.21 -5.06
CA MET A 99 0.32 2.49 -5.60
C MET A 99 0.44 3.95 -6.09
N SER A 100 -0.60 4.45 -6.79
CA SER A 100 -0.65 5.83 -7.28
C SER A 100 -0.64 6.87 -6.15
N LYS A 101 -1.32 6.60 -5.04
CA LYS A 101 -1.26 7.45 -3.84
C LYS A 101 0.17 7.58 -3.31
N PHE A 102 0.93 6.47 -3.30
CA PHE A 102 2.32 6.48 -2.87
C PHE A 102 3.23 7.21 -3.86
N MET A 103 2.95 7.14 -5.17
CA MET A 103 3.63 8.02 -6.15
C MET A 103 3.36 9.50 -5.83
N GLY A 104 2.14 9.85 -5.46
CA GLY A 104 1.77 11.19 -4.98
C GLY A 104 2.49 11.61 -3.69
N LEU A 105 2.90 10.66 -2.86
CA LEU A 105 3.71 10.87 -1.65
C LEU A 105 5.23 10.89 -1.93
N GLY A 106 5.66 10.83 -3.20
CA GLY A 106 7.05 10.99 -3.61
C GLY A 106 7.82 9.68 -3.86
N PHE A 107 7.16 8.53 -3.84
CA PHE A 107 7.79 7.26 -4.24
C PHE A 107 7.89 7.17 -5.76
N SER A 108 8.99 6.58 -6.27
CA SER A 108 9.12 6.33 -7.70
C SER A 108 8.23 5.17 -8.17
N LEU A 109 8.00 5.08 -9.47
CA LEU A 109 7.27 3.97 -10.08
C LEU A 109 7.90 2.62 -9.71
N GLU A 110 9.23 2.52 -9.80
CA GLU A 110 9.97 1.30 -9.49
C GLU A 110 9.80 0.91 -8.01
N GLN A 111 9.80 1.89 -7.12
CA GLN A 111 9.59 1.65 -5.69
C GLN A 111 8.20 1.08 -5.42
N VAL A 112 7.14 1.70 -5.94
CA VAL A 112 5.77 1.21 -5.70
C VAL A 112 5.51 -0.14 -6.37
N VAL A 113 6.11 -0.40 -7.54
CA VAL A 113 6.06 -1.71 -8.19
C VAL A 113 6.77 -2.76 -7.33
N ALA A 114 7.98 -2.49 -6.85
CA ALA A 114 8.70 -3.41 -5.98
C ALA A 114 7.93 -3.69 -4.67
N MET A 115 7.29 -2.68 -4.09
CA MET A 115 6.49 -2.80 -2.87
C MET A 115 5.21 -3.63 -3.07
N ALA A 116 4.73 -3.77 -4.31
CA ALA A 116 3.56 -4.59 -4.65
C ALA A 116 3.93 -5.95 -5.27
N THR A 117 5.21 -6.23 -5.54
CA THR A 117 5.66 -7.45 -6.25
C THR A 117 6.81 -8.16 -5.55
N THR A 118 8.04 -7.73 -5.76
CA THR A 118 9.25 -8.42 -5.27
C THR A 118 9.36 -8.41 -3.75
N LYS A 119 9.00 -7.30 -3.10
CA LYS A 119 9.06 -7.20 -1.63
C LYS A 119 8.06 -8.13 -0.93
N PRO A 120 6.75 -8.15 -1.25
CA PRO A 120 5.84 -9.12 -0.65
C PRO A 120 6.21 -10.57 -1.00
N ALA A 121 6.73 -10.84 -2.20
CA ALA A 121 7.23 -12.18 -2.55
C ALA A 121 8.40 -12.60 -1.64
N ALA A 122 9.29 -11.68 -1.28
CA ALA A 122 10.38 -11.93 -0.33
C ALA A 122 9.85 -12.22 1.08
N VAL A 123 8.86 -11.44 1.55
CA VAL A 123 8.24 -11.64 2.88
C VAL A 123 7.68 -13.07 3.04
N ILE A 124 7.07 -13.61 1.98
CA ILE A 124 6.51 -14.98 2.00
C ILE A 124 7.51 -16.05 1.53
N ASN A 125 8.81 -15.71 1.39
CA ASN A 125 9.87 -16.60 0.92
C ASN A 125 9.60 -17.25 -0.44
N ARG A 126 9.08 -16.48 -1.39
CA ARG A 126 8.76 -16.92 -2.77
C ARG A 126 9.57 -16.25 -3.87
N THR A 127 10.60 -15.48 -3.53
CA THR A 127 11.54 -14.93 -4.52
C THR A 127 12.56 -15.96 -4.95
N PRO A 128 13.02 -15.94 -6.22
CA PRO A 128 12.55 -15.10 -7.33
C PRO A 128 11.34 -15.67 -8.06
N LYS A 129 10.73 -16.72 -7.52
CA LYS A 129 9.66 -17.50 -8.16
C LYS A 129 8.39 -16.67 -8.38
N LEU A 130 8.09 -15.75 -7.46
CA LEU A 130 6.99 -14.79 -7.57
C LEU A 130 7.54 -13.36 -7.58
N GLY A 131 6.73 -12.43 -8.06
CA GLY A 131 7.05 -11.00 -8.07
C GLY A 131 8.14 -10.59 -9.07
N SER A 132 8.48 -11.44 -10.03
CA SER A 132 9.50 -11.18 -11.05
C SER A 132 9.04 -11.66 -12.43
N LEU A 133 9.67 -11.12 -13.47
CA LEU A 133 9.47 -11.54 -14.86
C LEU A 133 10.65 -12.38 -15.37
N GLN A 134 11.32 -13.10 -14.50
CA GLN A 134 12.44 -13.95 -14.86
C GLN A 134 11.98 -15.17 -15.67
N VAL A 135 12.83 -15.68 -16.54
CA VAL A 135 12.59 -16.94 -17.26
C VAL A 135 12.37 -18.07 -16.26
N GLY A 136 11.26 -18.79 -16.42
CA GLY A 136 10.84 -19.85 -15.49
C GLY A 136 9.95 -19.39 -14.31
N ALA A 137 9.71 -18.09 -14.17
CA ALA A 137 8.67 -17.58 -13.26
C ALA A 137 7.27 -17.91 -13.81
N PRO A 138 6.23 -18.00 -12.96
CA PRO A 138 4.85 -18.07 -13.43
C PRO A 138 4.51 -16.92 -14.37
N GLY A 139 3.69 -17.19 -15.38
CA GLY A 139 3.24 -16.19 -16.35
C GLY A 139 2.16 -15.25 -15.78
N ASP A 140 2.40 -14.72 -14.57
CA ASP A 140 1.49 -13.79 -13.88
C ASP A 140 1.98 -12.36 -14.12
N VAL A 141 1.25 -11.60 -14.94
CA VAL A 141 1.64 -10.26 -15.36
C VAL A 141 0.48 -9.28 -15.21
N ALA A 142 0.74 -8.16 -14.56
CA ALA A 142 -0.15 -7.00 -14.58
C ALA A 142 0.41 -5.95 -15.55
N ILE A 143 -0.38 -5.57 -16.55
CA ILE A 143 -0.04 -4.51 -17.50
C ILE A 143 -0.76 -3.25 -17.06
N MET A 144 0.00 -2.18 -16.87
CA MET A 144 -0.51 -0.89 -16.40
C MET A 144 -0.03 0.22 -17.33
N GLU A 145 -0.84 1.25 -17.42
CA GLU A 145 -0.52 2.51 -18.11
C GLU A 145 -0.24 3.58 -17.05
N VAL A 146 0.84 4.34 -17.23
CA VAL A 146 1.11 5.53 -16.45
C VAL A 146 0.39 6.69 -17.11
N VAL A 147 -0.65 7.20 -16.46
CA VAL A 147 -1.45 8.31 -16.98
C VAL A 147 -1.03 9.60 -16.31
N GLU A 148 -0.56 10.55 -17.10
CA GLU A 148 -0.19 11.89 -16.66
C GLU A 148 -1.41 12.81 -16.66
N GLY A 149 -1.47 13.71 -15.70
CA GLY A 149 -2.53 14.71 -15.56
C GLY A 149 -2.94 14.95 -14.12
N PRO A 150 -3.76 15.94 -13.84
CA PRO A 150 -4.25 16.23 -12.50
C PRO A 150 -5.14 15.07 -12.01
N VAL A 151 -4.89 14.62 -10.80
CA VAL A 151 -5.65 13.55 -10.15
C VAL A 151 -5.81 13.88 -8.66
N SER A 152 -6.99 13.67 -8.11
CA SER A 152 -7.25 13.86 -6.68
C SER A 152 -7.40 12.51 -6.00
N PHE A 153 -6.60 12.27 -4.98
CA PHE A 153 -6.65 11.08 -4.15
C PHE A 153 -7.33 11.37 -2.82
N VAL A 154 -8.18 10.45 -2.39
CA VAL A 154 -8.88 10.54 -1.09
C VAL A 154 -8.43 9.36 -0.24
N ASP A 155 -8.13 9.60 1.03
CA ASP A 155 -7.87 8.54 2.01
C ASP A 155 -9.14 8.02 2.69
N THR A 156 -8.99 7.20 3.72
CA THR A 156 -10.12 6.62 4.45
C THR A 156 -10.71 7.56 5.51
N ARG A 157 -10.12 8.75 5.68
CA ARG A 157 -10.56 9.83 6.59
C ARG A 157 -11.06 11.07 5.83
N ASN A 158 -11.25 10.95 4.50
CA ASN A 158 -11.64 12.01 3.58
C ASN A 158 -10.62 13.15 3.41
N ASN A 159 -9.36 12.93 3.80
CA ASN A 159 -8.30 13.85 3.44
C ASN A 159 -7.99 13.71 1.96
N LYS A 160 -7.81 14.84 1.27
CA LYS A 160 -7.52 14.88 -0.16
C LYS A 160 -6.07 15.25 -0.40
N ARG A 161 -5.47 14.66 -1.44
CA ARG A 161 -4.16 15.05 -1.97
C ARG A 161 -4.21 15.09 -3.48
N GLU A 162 -3.65 16.15 -4.04
CA GLU A 162 -3.55 16.29 -5.48
C GLU A 162 -2.27 15.62 -5.98
N GLY A 163 -2.41 14.88 -7.08
CA GLY A 163 -1.32 14.23 -7.78
C GLY A 163 -1.26 14.65 -9.24
N LYS A 164 -0.21 14.22 -9.93
CA LYS A 164 0.04 14.52 -11.35
C LYS A 164 0.09 13.27 -12.21
N VAL A 165 -0.02 12.08 -11.59
CA VAL A 165 0.12 10.80 -12.27
C VAL A 165 -0.66 9.74 -11.52
N HIS A 166 -1.23 8.78 -12.26
CA HIS A 166 -1.82 7.59 -11.67
C HIS A 166 -1.59 6.36 -12.56
N LEU A 167 -1.69 5.18 -11.95
CA LEU A 167 -1.59 3.89 -12.63
C LEU A 167 -2.98 3.39 -13.01
N LYS A 168 -3.18 3.18 -14.30
CA LYS A 168 -4.42 2.60 -14.84
C LYS A 168 -4.17 1.15 -15.20
N PRO A 169 -4.94 0.19 -14.65
CA PRO A 169 -4.82 -1.20 -15.06
C PRO A 169 -5.30 -1.37 -16.52
N VAL A 170 -4.53 -2.10 -17.31
CA VAL A 170 -4.85 -2.39 -18.73
C VAL A 170 -5.26 -3.83 -18.90
N GLN A 171 -4.44 -4.77 -18.42
CA GLN A 171 -4.67 -6.20 -18.59
C GLN A 171 -4.01 -6.97 -17.45
N THR A 172 -4.64 -8.05 -17.02
CA THR A 172 -4.03 -9.06 -16.16
C THR A 172 -3.84 -10.35 -16.95
N VAL A 173 -2.67 -10.96 -16.80
CA VAL A 173 -2.37 -12.31 -17.27
C VAL A 173 -2.17 -13.18 -16.04
N ALA A 174 -2.86 -14.30 -15.96
CA ALA A 174 -2.74 -15.27 -14.89
C ALA A 174 -2.32 -16.63 -15.47
N ALA A 175 -1.22 -17.18 -15.00
CA ALA A 175 -0.65 -18.43 -15.49
C ALA A 175 -0.45 -18.45 -17.03
N GLY A 176 -0.05 -17.33 -17.63
CA GLY A 176 0.14 -17.18 -19.07
C GLY A 176 -1.14 -16.95 -19.87
N VAL A 177 -2.30 -16.87 -19.22
CA VAL A 177 -3.59 -16.66 -19.89
C VAL A 177 -4.14 -15.27 -19.56
N PRO A 178 -4.52 -14.44 -20.56
CA PRO A 178 -5.17 -13.17 -20.31
C PRO A 178 -6.47 -13.36 -19.52
N PHE A 179 -6.60 -12.68 -18.39
CA PHE A 179 -7.73 -12.79 -17.48
C PHE A 179 -8.65 -11.57 -17.60
N GLY A 180 -9.94 -11.85 -17.77
CA GLY A 180 -10.95 -10.80 -17.86
C GLY A 180 -10.93 -10.05 -19.19
N ARG A 181 -11.78 -9.04 -19.29
CA ARG A 181 -11.78 -8.09 -20.41
C ARG A 181 -10.75 -7.01 -20.14
N PRO A 182 -10.15 -6.38 -21.18
CA PRO A 182 -9.41 -5.15 -21.00
C PRO A 182 -10.25 -4.18 -20.16
N TYR A 183 -9.68 -3.61 -19.12
CA TYR A 183 -10.38 -2.68 -18.26
C TYR A 183 -10.86 -1.48 -19.09
N ASN A 184 -12.12 -1.49 -19.50
CA ASN A 184 -12.82 -0.24 -19.79
C ASN A 184 -13.15 0.37 -18.43
N ALA A 185 -12.34 1.32 -18.05
CA ALA A 185 -12.32 1.93 -16.73
C ALA A 185 -13.72 2.23 -16.17
N PRO A 186 -14.36 1.37 -15.37
CA PRO A 186 -15.45 1.83 -14.51
C PRO A 186 -14.91 2.71 -13.38
N PHE A 187 -13.61 2.81 -13.26
CA PHE A 187 -12.85 3.60 -12.30
C PHE A 187 -12.23 4.86 -12.91
N ALA A 188 -12.73 5.31 -14.07
CA ALA A 188 -12.43 6.65 -14.53
C ALA A 188 -12.93 7.59 -13.44
N VAL A 189 -12.01 8.05 -12.63
CA VAL A 189 -12.24 9.13 -11.68
C VAL A 189 -12.69 10.32 -12.51
N ARG A 190 -13.97 10.69 -12.36
CA ARG A 190 -14.53 11.91 -12.93
C ARG A 190 -14.19 13.08 -12.04
#